data_bd4f631f4cef8d7fddacd8dc150470a7
#
_entry.id   bd4f631f4cef8d7fddacd8dc150470a7
#
_cell.length_a   1.000
_cell.length_b   1.000
_cell.length_c   1.000
_cell.angle_alpha   90.00
_cell.angle_beta   90.00
_cell.angle_gamma   90.00
#
_symmetry.space_group_name_H-M   'P 1'
#
loop_
_entity.id
_entity.type
_entity.pdbx_description
1 polymer ?
#
loop_
_entity_poly.entity_id
_entity_poly.type
_entity_poly.pdbx_seq_one_letter_code
_entity_poly.pdbx_strand_id
1 'polypeptide(L)'
;MKTKKIKWKAGLIVLLPVLVLIAILIHGAVRSSETAKKTSMRIGVLLYRGDDTFISTLRASLEECAKEYEKENGIKVTLDILDAKGNQNTQNSQAERLISLGCDVLCVNIVDRSVASIIIDKAETADIPLVFFNREPVEEDLNRWEKIYYVGADAKKSAVLQGQILVDAYNRNPESLDRNGDGLVSYVMLEGESSHQDSLIRTEWSVQTLKDGGVPLKKLTGGIANWERSQAAALMDQWLKGYSGEIELVLCNNDDMALGAIDSIERNGILPGSIKVVGIDGTPAGKEALRNGKLFGTVECIREDYAREIFDLAEGLIMGTLNNHEKYYWCPQSALVN
;
A
#
# COMPACT_ATOMS: atom_id res chain seq x y z
N MET A 1 -22.59 -82.03 26.56
CA MET A 1 -22.33 -80.61 26.85
C MET A 1 -20.84 -80.33 26.81
N LYS A 2 -20.26 -80.01 25.68
CA LYS A 2 -18.90 -79.46 25.54
C LYS A 2 -18.59 -79.18 24.08
N THR A 3 -19.03 -78.03 23.52
CA THR A 3 -18.49 -77.49 22.25
C THR A 3 -19.03 -76.07 21.97
N LYS A 4 -18.77 -75.09 22.81
CA LYS A 4 -19.12 -73.67 22.54
C LYS A 4 -18.10 -72.65 22.99
N LYS A 5 -16.90 -73.01 23.45
CA LYS A 5 -15.91 -72.04 23.97
C LYS A 5 -14.71 -71.75 23.05
N ILE A 6 -14.57 -72.38 21.89
CA ILE A 6 -13.38 -72.24 21.03
C ILE A 6 -13.56 -71.20 19.89
N LYS A 7 -14.78 -70.86 19.47
CA LYS A 7 -15.01 -69.95 18.35
C LYS A 7 -14.79 -68.45 18.66
N TRP A 8 -14.80 -68.05 19.90
CA TRP A 8 -14.56 -66.64 20.29
C TRP A 8 -13.10 -66.22 20.34
N LYS A 9 -12.20 -67.15 20.62
CA LYS A 9 -10.73 -66.84 20.68
C LYS A 9 -10.12 -66.69 19.29
N ALA A 10 -10.63 -67.40 18.28
CA ALA A 10 -10.14 -67.29 16.91
C ALA A 10 -10.51 -65.94 16.24
N GLY A 11 -11.68 -65.37 16.54
CA GLY A 11 -12.11 -64.07 16.05
C GLY A 11 -11.26 -62.89 16.59
N LEU A 12 -10.84 -62.99 17.87
CA LEU A 12 -10.03 -61.94 18.52
C LEU A 12 -8.58 -61.95 18.00
N ILE A 13 -8.04 -63.11 17.58
CA ILE A 13 -6.66 -63.24 17.06
C ILE A 13 -6.50 -62.65 15.66
N VAL A 14 -7.59 -62.57 14.86
CA VAL A 14 -7.56 -61.98 13.52
C VAL A 14 -7.87 -60.48 13.54
N LEU A 15 -8.65 -60.00 14.54
CA LEU A 15 -9.00 -58.59 14.63
C LEU A 15 -7.81 -57.70 15.03
N LEU A 16 -6.93 -58.18 15.90
CA LEU A 16 -5.78 -57.41 16.40
C LEU A 16 -4.76 -57.03 15.29
N PRO A 17 -4.32 -57.95 14.41
CA PRO A 17 -3.41 -57.59 13.30
C PRO A 17 -4.07 -56.68 12.26
N VAL A 18 -5.40 -56.80 12.04
CA VAL A 18 -6.13 -55.93 11.12
C VAL A 18 -6.23 -54.50 11.68
N LEU A 19 -6.49 -54.34 12.98
CA LEU A 19 -6.47 -53.05 13.63
C LEU A 19 -5.08 -52.39 13.64
N VAL A 20 -4.02 -53.20 13.85
CA VAL A 20 -2.64 -52.72 13.76
C VAL A 20 -2.28 -52.33 12.33
N LEU A 21 -2.74 -53.05 11.34
CA LEU A 21 -2.52 -52.71 9.91
C LEU A 21 -3.26 -51.42 9.53
N ILE A 22 -4.50 -51.25 10.00
CA ILE A 22 -5.26 -50.03 9.79
C ILE A 22 -4.60 -48.85 10.52
N ALA A 23 -4.10 -49.04 11.74
CA ALA A 23 -3.37 -48.01 12.47
C ALA A 23 -2.04 -47.65 11.80
N ILE A 24 -1.33 -48.59 11.22
CA ILE A 24 -0.10 -48.35 10.43
C ILE A 24 -0.44 -47.65 9.12
N LEU A 25 -1.52 -48.01 8.44
CA LEU A 25 -1.98 -47.33 7.23
C LEU A 25 -2.47 -45.91 7.51
N ILE A 26 -3.19 -45.69 8.60
CA ILE A 26 -3.59 -44.35 9.06
C ILE A 26 -2.36 -43.53 9.49
N HIS A 27 -1.43 -44.13 10.22
CA HIS A 27 -0.16 -43.50 10.62
C HIS A 27 0.73 -43.21 9.42
N GLY A 28 0.78 -44.10 8.44
CA GLY A 28 1.46 -43.93 7.14
C GLY A 28 0.77 -42.82 6.31
N ALA A 29 -0.56 -42.80 6.26
CA ALA A 29 -1.31 -41.74 5.56
C ALA A 29 -1.19 -40.38 6.26
N VAL A 30 -1.18 -40.35 7.60
CA VAL A 30 -0.93 -39.14 8.39
C VAL A 30 0.52 -38.66 8.26
N ARG A 31 1.49 -39.56 8.14
CA ARG A 31 2.90 -39.21 7.88
C ARG A 31 3.19 -38.84 6.43
N SER A 32 2.41 -39.34 5.47
CA SER A 32 2.54 -38.93 4.06
C SER A 32 1.82 -37.59 3.79
N SER A 33 1.09 -37.04 4.73
CA SER A 33 0.67 -35.65 4.75
C SER A 33 1.74 -34.72 5.39
N GLU A 34 2.99 -35.15 5.59
CA GLU A 34 4.12 -34.26 5.66
C GLU A 34 4.14 -33.50 4.36
N THR A 35 3.69 -32.27 4.41
CA THR A 35 3.57 -31.24 3.40
C THR A 35 4.64 -31.46 2.33
N ALA A 36 4.21 -31.94 1.16
CA ALA A 36 5.09 -31.95 -0.01
C ALA A 36 5.64 -30.53 -0.12
N LYS A 37 6.95 -30.35 0.05
CA LYS A 37 7.60 -29.04 0.06
C LYS A 37 7.17 -28.32 -1.22
N LYS A 38 6.41 -27.24 -1.08
CA LYS A 38 5.89 -26.48 -2.22
C LYS A 38 7.07 -26.02 -3.06
N THR A 39 7.10 -26.37 -4.33
CA THR A 39 8.22 -26.09 -5.25
C THR A 39 7.98 -24.85 -6.12
N SER A 40 6.79 -24.32 -6.05
CA SER A 40 6.39 -23.10 -6.79
C SER A 40 5.30 -22.35 -6.06
N MET A 41 5.28 -21.02 -6.23
CA MET A 41 4.24 -20.12 -5.78
C MET A 41 3.70 -19.32 -6.96
N ARG A 42 2.41 -19.04 -6.96
CA ARG A 42 1.76 -18.19 -7.96
C ARG A 42 0.98 -17.08 -7.26
N ILE A 43 1.47 -15.86 -7.38
CA ILE A 43 0.91 -14.66 -6.75
C ILE A 43 0.21 -13.84 -7.83
N GLY A 44 -1.10 -13.63 -7.67
CA GLY A 44 -1.86 -12.71 -8.53
C GLY A 44 -1.78 -11.29 -7.98
N VAL A 45 -1.41 -10.31 -8.82
CA VAL A 45 -1.32 -8.91 -8.43
C VAL A 45 -2.26 -8.08 -9.28
N LEU A 46 -3.19 -7.37 -8.63
CA LEU A 46 -4.16 -6.49 -9.27
C LEU A 46 -3.80 -5.04 -8.96
N LEU A 47 -3.41 -4.28 -9.97
CA LEU A 47 -3.11 -2.85 -9.85
C LEU A 47 -4.35 -2.03 -10.21
N TYR A 48 -4.62 -0.95 -9.44
CA TYR A 48 -5.68 -0.02 -9.80
C TYR A 48 -5.33 0.73 -11.09
N ARG A 49 -4.04 1.13 -11.21
CA ARG A 49 -3.47 1.82 -12.35
C ARG A 49 -1.96 1.62 -12.40
N GLY A 50 -1.47 1.06 -13.49
CA GLY A 50 -0.05 0.69 -13.64
C GLY A 50 0.85 1.84 -14.05
N ASP A 51 0.29 2.99 -14.49
CA ASP A 51 1.01 4.21 -14.87
C ASP A 51 1.18 5.21 -13.71
N ASP A 52 0.61 4.93 -12.54
CA ASP A 52 0.87 5.67 -11.32
C ASP A 52 2.34 5.49 -10.90
N THR A 53 3.04 6.61 -10.61
CA THR A 53 4.49 6.61 -10.33
C THR A 53 4.84 5.77 -9.09
N PHE A 54 4.07 5.91 -8.00
CA PHE A 54 4.31 5.13 -6.78
C PHE A 54 4.05 3.65 -7.02
N ILE A 55 2.93 3.29 -7.63
CA ILE A 55 2.53 1.91 -7.90
C ILE A 55 3.47 1.22 -8.90
N SER A 56 3.93 1.93 -9.94
CA SER A 56 4.88 1.36 -10.91
C SER A 56 6.24 1.04 -10.28
N THR A 57 6.71 1.89 -9.36
CA THR A 57 7.97 1.64 -8.63
C THR A 57 7.79 0.53 -7.59
N LEU A 58 6.66 0.48 -6.88
CA LEU A 58 6.33 -0.59 -5.94
C LEU A 58 6.24 -1.96 -6.65
N ARG A 59 5.61 -1.99 -7.83
CA ARG A 59 5.57 -3.17 -8.71
C ARG A 59 6.98 -3.67 -9.04
N ALA A 60 7.89 -2.78 -9.47
CA ALA A 60 9.27 -3.15 -9.80
C ALA A 60 10.00 -3.76 -8.59
N SER A 61 9.81 -3.18 -7.39
CA SER A 61 10.37 -3.72 -6.15
C SER A 61 9.77 -5.10 -5.79
N LEU A 62 8.47 -5.30 -6.03
CA LEU A 62 7.81 -6.61 -5.80
C LEU A 62 8.35 -7.69 -6.76
N GLU A 63 8.56 -7.33 -8.04
CA GLU A 63 9.18 -8.23 -9.03
C GLU A 63 10.62 -8.61 -8.63
N GLU A 64 11.35 -7.69 -7.97
CA GLU A 64 12.71 -7.98 -7.47
C GLU A 64 12.67 -8.90 -6.23
N CYS A 65 11.78 -8.65 -5.27
CA CYS A 65 11.57 -9.55 -4.12
C CYS A 65 11.29 -10.99 -4.57
N ALA A 66 10.46 -11.16 -5.60
CA ALA A 66 10.16 -12.49 -6.14
C ALA A 66 11.39 -13.18 -6.73
N LYS A 67 12.24 -12.46 -7.47
CA LYS A 67 13.50 -12.99 -8.04
C LYS A 67 14.53 -13.33 -6.96
N GLU A 68 14.68 -12.48 -5.95
CA GLU A 68 15.56 -12.72 -4.81
C GLU A 68 15.13 -13.99 -4.08
N TYR A 69 13.84 -14.11 -3.76
CA TYR A 69 13.30 -15.28 -3.07
C TYR A 69 13.50 -16.57 -3.88
N GLU A 70 13.23 -16.55 -5.19
CA GLU A 70 13.45 -17.69 -6.09
C GLU A 70 14.92 -18.12 -6.07
N LYS A 71 15.85 -17.17 -6.14
CA LYS A 71 17.29 -17.41 -6.11
C LYS A 71 17.77 -18.01 -4.77
N GLU A 72 17.24 -17.53 -3.66
CA GLU A 72 17.66 -17.94 -2.31
C GLU A 72 17.07 -19.30 -1.90
N ASN A 73 15.81 -19.53 -2.25
CA ASN A 73 15.05 -20.69 -1.76
C ASN A 73 14.90 -21.81 -2.78
N GLY A 74 15.20 -21.56 -4.07
CA GLY A 74 15.01 -22.53 -5.14
C GLY A 74 13.54 -22.86 -5.42
N ILE A 75 12.61 -21.99 -4.97
CA ILE A 75 11.17 -22.12 -5.17
C ILE A 75 10.77 -21.17 -6.29
N LYS A 76 10.19 -21.70 -7.37
CA LYS A 76 9.75 -20.87 -8.50
C LYS A 76 8.63 -19.91 -8.07
N VAL A 77 8.79 -18.62 -8.36
CA VAL A 77 7.79 -17.59 -8.10
C VAL A 77 7.21 -17.07 -9.42
N THR A 78 5.90 -17.14 -9.58
CA THR A 78 5.19 -16.56 -10.71
C THR A 78 4.36 -15.39 -10.21
N LEU A 79 4.64 -14.18 -10.70
CA LEU A 79 3.82 -12.99 -10.48
C LEU A 79 2.96 -12.76 -11.72
N ASP A 80 1.64 -12.91 -11.58
CA ASP A 80 0.68 -12.55 -12.64
C ASP A 80 0.12 -11.15 -12.32
N ILE A 81 0.70 -10.13 -12.94
CA ILE A 81 0.36 -8.72 -12.66
C ILE A 81 -0.59 -8.19 -13.73
N LEU A 82 -1.75 -7.70 -13.31
CA LEU A 82 -2.78 -7.15 -14.19
C LEU A 82 -3.12 -5.71 -13.79
N ASP A 83 -3.26 -4.84 -14.79
CA ASP A 83 -3.59 -3.43 -14.64
C ASP A 83 -5.07 -3.19 -14.98
N ALA A 84 -5.83 -2.68 -14.00
CA ALA A 84 -7.24 -2.36 -14.17
C ALA A 84 -7.49 -1.03 -14.89
N LYS A 85 -6.48 -0.20 -15.07
CA LYS A 85 -6.56 1.13 -15.73
C LYS A 85 -7.67 2.01 -15.15
N GLY A 86 -7.82 2.00 -13.82
CA GLY A 86 -8.82 2.78 -13.11
C GLY A 86 -10.26 2.26 -13.25
N ASN A 87 -10.46 1.04 -13.76
CA ASN A 87 -11.80 0.49 -13.95
C ASN A 87 -12.06 -0.71 -13.03
N GLN A 88 -12.99 -0.55 -12.07
CA GLN A 88 -13.32 -1.58 -11.10
C GLN A 88 -13.92 -2.84 -11.73
N ASN A 89 -14.75 -2.72 -12.77
CA ASN A 89 -15.32 -3.90 -13.44
C ASN A 89 -14.24 -4.72 -14.15
N THR A 90 -13.24 -4.04 -14.74
CA THR A 90 -12.06 -4.70 -15.29
C THR A 90 -11.29 -5.42 -14.21
N GLN A 91 -11.07 -4.80 -13.04
CA GLN A 91 -10.37 -5.41 -11.92
C GLN A 91 -11.12 -6.65 -11.37
N ASN A 92 -12.46 -6.58 -11.27
CA ASN A 92 -13.28 -7.73 -10.84
C ASN A 92 -13.14 -8.93 -11.80
N SER A 93 -13.10 -8.68 -13.11
CA SER A 93 -12.89 -9.73 -14.12
C SER A 93 -11.46 -10.26 -14.10
N GLN A 94 -10.49 -9.41 -13.82
CA GLN A 94 -9.09 -9.80 -13.64
C GLN A 94 -8.90 -10.69 -12.41
N ALA A 95 -9.60 -10.41 -11.30
CA ALA A 95 -9.58 -11.26 -10.12
C ALA A 95 -10.11 -12.67 -10.44
N GLU A 96 -11.26 -12.78 -11.13
CA GLU A 96 -11.78 -14.08 -11.59
C GLU A 96 -10.78 -14.84 -12.45
N ARG A 97 -10.11 -14.14 -13.36
CA ARG A 97 -9.08 -14.74 -14.21
C ARG A 97 -7.91 -15.29 -13.38
N LEU A 98 -7.39 -14.52 -12.41
CA LEU A 98 -6.27 -14.95 -11.57
C LEU A 98 -6.66 -16.14 -10.69
N ILE A 99 -7.87 -16.15 -10.13
CA ILE A 99 -8.44 -17.29 -9.41
C ILE A 99 -8.47 -18.53 -10.34
N SER A 100 -8.98 -18.37 -11.57
CA SER A 100 -9.06 -19.48 -12.54
C SER A 100 -7.69 -19.99 -13.01
N LEU A 101 -6.65 -19.14 -12.96
CA LEU A 101 -5.26 -19.52 -13.24
C LEU A 101 -4.60 -20.28 -12.07
N GLY A 102 -5.28 -20.39 -10.93
CA GLY A 102 -4.80 -21.09 -9.75
C GLY A 102 -3.73 -20.29 -9.00
N CYS A 103 -3.94 -18.98 -8.84
CA CYS A 103 -3.11 -18.19 -7.92
C CYS A 103 -3.31 -18.68 -6.49
N ASP A 104 -2.23 -18.74 -5.73
CA ASP A 104 -2.21 -19.17 -4.33
C ASP A 104 -2.65 -18.04 -3.38
N VAL A 105 -2.48 -16.79 -3.80
CA VAL A 105 -2.86 -15.55 -3.08
C VAL A 105 -3.14 -14.44 -4.11
N LEU A 106 -4.00 -13.50 -3.77
CA LEU A 106 -4.20 -12.27 -4.53
C LEU A 106 -3.73 -11.06 -3.72
N CYS A 107 -2.81 -10.28 -4.29
CA CYS A 107 -2.41 -8.97 -3.80
C CYS A 107 -3.19 -7.90 -4.58
N VAL A 108 -3.99 -7.08 -3.89
CA VAL A 108 -4.99 -6.21 -4.51
C VAL A 108 -4.77 -4.75 -4.14
N ASN A 109 -4.38 -3.94 -5.12
CA ASN A 109 -4.47 -2.49 -5.05
C ASN A 109 -5.82 -2.09 -5.65
N ILE A 110 -6.84 -2.01 -4.80
CA ILE A 110 -8.24 -1.87 -5.22
C ILE A 110 -8.50 -0.54 -5.97
N VAL A 111 -9.32 -0.56 -7.03
CA VAL A 111 -9.74 0.66 -7.73
C VAL A 111 -10.70 1.48 -6.88
N ASP A 112 -11.79 0.85 -6.44
CA ASP A 112 -12.81 1.47 -5.60
C ASP A 112 -12.92 0.70 -4.27
N ARG A 113 -12.46 1.33 -3.21
CA ARG A 113 -12.43 0.75 -1.87
C ARG A 113 -13.80 0.42 -1.30
N SER A 114 -14.85 1.05 -1.80
CA SER A 114 -16.22 0.86 -1.31
C SER A 114 -16.92 -0.38 -1.88
N VAL A 115 -16.32 -1.05 -2.88
CA VAL A 115 -16.87 -2.24 -3.53
C VAL A 115 -15.90 -3.42 -3.52
N ALA A 116 -14.97 -3.45 -2.56
CA ALA A 116 -14.01 -4.55 -2.38
C ALA A 116 -14.70 -5.90 -2.14
N SER A 117 -15.89 -5.89 -1.58
CA SER A 117 -16.72 -7.07 -1.32
C SER A 117 -16.86 -8.00 -2.53
N ILE A 118 -16.90 -7.48 -3.76
CA ILE A 118 -17.03 -8.29 -4.97
C ILE A 118 -15.81 -9.19 -5.18
N ILE A 119 -14.60 -8.67 -4.96
CA ILE A 119 -13.35 -9.45 -5.05
C ILE A 119 -13.24 -10.39 -3.85
N ILE A 120 -13.62 -9.93 -2.68
CA ILE A 120 -13.60 -10.71 -1.43
C ILE A 120 -14.48 -11.95 -1.57
N ASP A 121 -15.74 -11.81 -2.00
CA ASP A 121 -16.67 -12.94 -2.16
C ASP A 121 -16.15 -14.01 -3.13
N LYS A 122 -15.46 -13.59 -4.21
CA LYS A 122 -14.85 -14.52 -5.18
C LYS A 122 -13.63 -15.25 -4.59
N ALA A 123 -12.78 -14.55 -3.89
CA ALA A 123 -11.58 -15.09 -3.27
C ALA A 123 -11.94 -16.04 -2.10
N GLU A 124 -12.91 -15.66 -1.26
CA GLU A 124 -13.45 -16.49 -0.17
C GLU A 124 -14.08 -17.79 -0.72
N THR A 125 -14.88 -17.69 -1.79
CA THR A 125 -15.47 -18.87 -2.45
C THR A 125 -14.41 -19.84 -2.97
N ALA A 126 -13.27 -19.31 -3.43
CA ALA A 126 -12.14 -20.10 -3.94
C ALA A 126 -11.12 -20.47 -2.85
N ASP A 127 -11.32 -20.03 -1.61
CA ASP A 127 -10.41 -20.16 -0.47
C ASP A 127 -9.00 -19.57 -0.72
N ILE A 128 -8.91 -18.49 -1.51
CA ILE A 128 -7.66 -17.81 -1.88
C ILE A 128 -7.48 -16.56 -1.01
N PRO A 129 -6.43 -16.49 -0.15
CA PRO A 129 -6.17 -15.33 0.70
C PRO A 129 -6.01 -14.03 -0.09
N LEU A 130 -6.36 -12.90 0.55
CA LEU A 130 -6.26 -11.55 0.00
C LEU A 130 -5.30 -10.69 0.82
N VAL A 131 -4.39 -10.03 0.12
CA VAL A 131 -3.54 -8.97 0.66
C VAL A 131 -3.87 -7.68 -0.07
N PHE A 132 -4.72 -6.84 0.52
CA PHE A 132 -4.92 -5.49 -0.01
C PHE A 132 -3.71 -4.64 0.29
N PHE A 133 -3.36 -3.72 -0.62
CA PHE A 133 -2.24 -2.84 -0.39
C PHE A 133 -2.48 -1.42 -0.93
N ASN A 134 -1.89 -0.42 -0.32
CA ASN A 134 -1.93 1.00 -0.61
C ASN A 134 -3.35 1.61 -0.49
N ARG A 135 -4.34 1.11 -1.21
CA ARG A 135 -5.74 1.54 -1.11
C ARG A 135 -6.48 0.62 -0.15
N GLU A 136 -6.78 1.12 1.03
CA GLU A 136 -7.40 0.35 2.11
C GLU A 136 -8.91 0.18 1.84
N PRO A 137 -9.44 -1.05 1.80
CA PRO A 137 -10.88 -1.28 1.80
C PRO A 137 -11.56 -0.66 3.03
N VAL A 138 -12.87 -0.57 3.01
CA VAL A 138 -13.61 -0.17 4.23
C VAL A 138 -13.43 -1.23 5.32
N GLU A 139 -13.45 -0.81 6.59
CA GLU A 139 -13.16 -1.68 7.74
C GLU A 139 -14.07 -2.90 7.78
N GLU A 140 -15.34 -2.73 7.42
CA GLU A 140 -16.31 -3.82 7.35
C GLU A 140 -15.88 -4.90 6.38
N ASP A 141 -15.31 -4.55 5.22
CA ASP A 141 -14.83 -5.49 4.21
C ASP A 141 -13.57 -6.22 4.67
N LEU A 142 -12.63 -5.55 5.34
CA LEU A 142 -11.44 -6.19 5.90
C LEU A 142 -11.78 -7.21 6.99
N ASN A 143 -12.87 -7.01 7.72
CA ASN A 143 -13.30 -7.88 8.80
C ASN A 143 -14.25 -9.00 8.37
N ARG A 144 -14.65 -9.08 7.07
CA ARG A 144 -15.62 -10.08 6.58
C ARG A 144 -15.07 -11.51 6.60
N TRP A 145 -13.78 -11.67 6.39
CA TRP A 145 -13.13 -12.98 6.31
C TRP A 145 -11.76 -12.95 6.97
N GLU A 146 -11.37 -14.06 7.60
CA GLU A 146 -10.11 -14.15 8.36
C GLU A 146 -8.86 -14.05 7.48
N LYS A 147 -8.93 -14.48 6.20
CA LYS A 147 -7.81 -14.48 5.26
C LYS A 147 -7.70 -13.18 4.45
N ILE A 148 -8.15 -12.06 4.99
CA ILE A 148 -7.99 -10.73 4.41
C ILE A 148 -6.99 -9.94 5.25
N TYR A 149 -6.02 -9.33 4.59
CA TYR A 149 -4.94 -8.54 5.19
C TYR A 149 -4.77 -7.23 4.43
N TYR A 150 -4.16 -6.25 5.09
CA TYR A 150 -3.82 -4.97 4.49
C TYR A 150 -2.37 -4.59 4.78
N VAL A 151 -1.64 -4.19 3.73
CA VAL A 151 -0.31 -3.59 3.83
C VAL A 151 -0.40 -2.14 3.35
N GLY A 152 0.03 -1.20 4.17
CA GLY A 152 -0.12 0.22 3.87
C GLY A 152 0.87 1.13 4.56
N ALA A 153 0.84 2.39 4.14
CA ALA A 153 1.47 3.50 4.85
C ALA A 153 0.42 4.19 5.70
N ASP A 154 0.72 4.50 6.96
CA ASP A 154 -0.19 5.26 7.82
C ASP A 154 -0.32 6.69 7.29
N ALA A 155 -1.48 6.97 6.69
CA ALA A 155 -1.77 8.28 6.07
C ALA A 155 -1.71 9.43 7.07
N LYS A 156 -2.16 9.21 8.31
CA LYS A 156 -2.10 10.21 9.37
C LYS A 156 -0.66 10.49 9.78
N LYS A 157 0.14 9.45 9.96
CA LYS A 157 1.55 9.58 10.29
C LYS A 157 2.32 10.33 9.20
N SER A 158 2.06 10.02 7.92
CA SER A 158 2.71 10.74 6.80
C SER A 158 2.35 12.23 6.79
N ALA A 159 1.07 12.55 7.02
CA ALA A 159 0.61 13.93 7.09
C ALA A 159 1.20 14.70 8.28
N VAL A 160 1.27 14.06 9.45
CA VAL A 160 1.91 14.63 10.64
C VAL A 160 3.39 14.89 10.38
N LEU A 161 4.10 13.94 9.77
CA LEU A 161 5.51 14.15 9.41
C LEU A 161 5.69 15.28 8.40
N GLN A 162 4.83 15.39 7.39
CA GLN A 162 4.83 16.50 6.44
C GLN A 162 4.59 17.85 7.14
N GLY A 163 3.59 17.93 8.02
CA GLY A 163 3.33 19.13 8.81
C GLY A 163 4.49 19.49 9.73
N GLN A 164 5.13 18.50 10.37
CA GLN A 164 6.26 18.70 11.28
C GLN A 164 7.48 19.30 10.58
N ILE A 165 7.78 18.91 9.32
CA ILE A 165 8.82 19.55 8.50
C ILE A 165 8.64 21.08 8.49
N LEU A 166 7.42 21.54 8.31
CA LEU A 166 7.08 22.96 8.20
C LEU A 166 7.02 23.66 9.57
N VAL A 167 6.50 22.98 10.59
CA VAL A 167 6.51 23.48 11.99
C VAL A 167 7.95 23.73 12.44
N ASP A 168 8.86 22.78 12.18
CA ASP A 168 10.27 22.90 12.55
C ASP A 168 10.97 24.05 11.79
N ALA A 169 10.60 24.26 10.53
CA ALA A 169 11.12 25.37 9.74
C ALA A 169 10.62 26.72 10.27
N TYR A 170 9.33 26.84 10.54
CA TYR A 170 8.71 28.04 11.08
C TYR A 170 9.29 28.42 12.45
N ASN A 171 9.42 27.45 13.35
CA ASN A 171 9.98 27.67 14.68
C ASN A 171 11.45 28.08 14.66
N ARG A 172 12.24 27.62 13.66
CA ARG A 172 13.63 28.05 13.47
C ARG A 172 13.73 29.46 12.90
N ASN A 173 12.93 29.77 11.91
CA ASN A 173 12.85 31.09 11.25
C ASN A 173 11.49 31.27 10.60
N PRO A 174 10.56 32.03 11.22
CA PRO A 174 9.22 32.29 10.66
C PRO A 174 9.25 32.84 9.22
N GLU A 175 10.20 33.71 8.89
CA GLU A 175 10.34 34.31 7.54
C GLU A 175 10.65 33.25 6.45
N SER A 176 11.05 32.04 6.86
CA SER A 176 11.25 30.95 5.91
C SER A 176 9.95 30.50 5.25
N LEU A 177 8.80 30.70 5.91
CA LEU A 177 7.45 30.37 5.43
C LEU A 177 6.61 31.62 5.19
N ASP A 178 6.58 32.58 6.15
CA ASP A 178 5.92 33.90 6.02
C ASP A 178 6.90 34.87 5.30
N ARG A 179 6.89 34.77 3.98
CA ARG A 179 7.86 35.54 3.15
C ARG A 179 7.49 37.01 3.00
N ASN A 180 6.18 37.32 3.03
CA ASN A 180 5.70 38.69 2.87
C ASN A 180 5.68 39.48 4.20
N GLY A 181 5.88 38.79 5.33
CA GLY A 181 5.97 39.36 6.67
C GLY A 181 4.64 39.86 7.21
N ASP A 182 3.51 39.37 6.74
CA ASP A 182 2.19 39.79 7.20
C ASP A 182 1.71 39.04 8.46
N GLY A 183 2.49 38.10 8.95
CA GLY A 183 2.23 37.28 10.12
C GLY A 183 1.36 36.04 9.82
N LEU A 184 1.13 35.75 8.56
CA LEU A 184 0.36 34.56 8.11
C LEU A 184 1.15 33.79 7.07
N VAL A 185 1.05 32.45 7.08
CA VAL A 185 1.55 31.60 6.00
C VAL A 185 0.40 31.31 5.05
N SER A 186 0.41 31.96 3.90
CA SER A 186 -0.63 31.82 2.87
C SER A 186 -0.38 30.58 2.03
N TYR A 187 -1.30 29.58 2.07
CA TYR A 187 -1.09 28.29 1.42
C TYR A 187 -2.19 27.89 0.45
N VAL A 188 -1.81 27.02 -0.48
CA VAL A 188 -2.71 26.27 -1.35
C VAL A 188 -2.52 24.77 -1.13
N MET A 189 -3.59 23.97 -1.40
CA MET A 189 -3.60 22.52 -1.18
C MET A 189 -3.86 21.79 -2.47
N LEU A 190 -2.97 20.84 -2.83
CA LEU A 190 -3.15 19.89 -3.93
C LEU A 190 -3.54 18.53 -3.35
N GLU A 191 -4.75 18.09 -3.66
CA GLU A 191 -5.38 16.91 -3.08
C GLU A 191 -5.37 15.75 -4.08
N GLY A 192 -5.20 14.53 -3.56
CA GLY A 192 -5.36 13.30 -4.34
C GLY A 192 -6.83 13.04 -4.72
N GLU A 193 -7.14 11.82 -5.16
CA GLU A 193 -8.50 11.40 -5.48
C GLU A 193 -9.42 11.50 -4.24
N SER A 194 -10.60 12.07 -4.41
CA SER A 194 -11.57 12.26 -3.30
C SER A 194 -12.12 10.96 -2.71
N SER A 195 -12.08 9.86 -3.48
CA SER A 195 -12.48 8.52 -3.03
C SER A 195 -11.38 7.80 -2.24
N HIS A 196 -10.14 8.28 -2.28
CA HIS A 196 -9.01 7.69 -1.59
C HIS A 196 -8.90 8.25 -0.16
N GLN A 197 -8.95 7.40 0.85
CA GLN A 197 -8.89 7.86 2.25
C GLN A 197 -7.61 8.62 2.57
N ASP A 198 -6.46 8.22 2.02
CA ASP A 198 -5.20 8.92 2.25
C ASP A 198 -5.27 10.38 1.82
N SER A 199 -5.99 10.69 0.72
CA SER A 199 -6.18 12.07 0.28
C SER A 199 -6.85 12.92 1.36
N LEU A 200 -7.94 12.43 1.92
CA LEU A 200 -8.69 13.12 2.96
C LEU A 200 -7.87 13.27 4.25
N ILE A 201 -7.27 12.18 4.70
CA ILE A 201 -6.48 12.14 5.94
C ILE A 201 -5.24 13.02 5.81
N ARG A 202 -4.50 12.93 4.70
CA ARG A 202 -3.30 13.75 4.47
C ARG A 202 -3.64 15.23 4.39
N THR A 203 -4.74 15.59 3.73
CA THR A 203 -5.23 16.98 3.65
C THR A 203 -5.57 17.55 5.02
N GLU A 204 -6.31 16.79 5.85
CA GLU A 204 -6.72 17.23 7.19
C GLU A 204 -5.52 17.35 8.13
N TRP A 205 -4.75 16.25 8.27
CA TRP A 205 -3.74 16.16 9.33
C TRP A 205 -2.46 16.96 9.05
N SER A 206 -2.11 17.22 7.79
CA SER A 206 -0.99 18.14 7.50
C SER A 206 -1.30 19.56 7.97
N VAL A 207 -2.52 20.05 7.71
CA VAL A 207 -2.97 21.37 8.17
C VAL A 207 -3.17 21.41 9.68
N GLN A 208 -3.74 20.33 10.26
CA GLN A 208 -3.95 20.26 11.71
C GLN A 208 -2.60 20.30 12.45
N THR A 209 -1.59 19.57 11.98
CA THR A 209 -0.24 19.59 12.58
C THR A 209 0.39 20.97 12.54
N LEU A 210 0.24 21.71 11.45
CA LEU A 210 0.72 23.09 11.36
C LEU A 210 0.03 24.01 12.37
N LYS A 211 -1.30 23.89 12.51
CA LYS A 211 -2.07 24.66 13.50
C LYS A 211 -1.65 24.33 14.93
N ASP A 212 -1.53 23.04 15.25
CA ASP A 212 -1.12 22.58 16.59
C ASP A 212 0.32 23.00 16.90
N GLY A 213 1.17 23.11 15.88
CA GLY A 213 2.53 23.67 15.97
C GLY A 213 2.60 25.19 16.05
N GLY A 214 1.47 25.88 16.08
CA GLY A 214 1.39 27.34 16.23
C GLY A 214 1.71 28.15 14.97
N VAL A 215 1.70 27.53 13.78
CA VAL A 215 1.92 28.23 12.50
C VAL A 215 0.62 28.97 12.11
N PRO A 216 0.66 30.31 11.97
CA PRO A 216 -0.52 31.07 11.56
C PRO A 216 -0.81 30.84 10.07
N LEU A 217 -1.93 30.20 9.74
CA LEU A 217 -2.25 29.76 8.37
C LEU A 217 -3.40 30.59 7.76
N LYS A 218 -3.24 30.93 6.48
CA LYS A 218 -4.30 31.46 5.61
C LYS A 218 -4.46 30.57 4.41
N LYS A 219 -5.55 29.76 4.34
CA LYS A 219 -5.86 28.99 3.14
C LYS A 219 -6.35 29.91 2.03
N LEU A 220 -5.64 29.95 0.90
CA LEU A 220 -6.07 30.69 -0.28
C LEU A 220 -7.05 29.85 -1.10
N THR A 221 -6.69 28.61 -1.40
CA THR A 221 -7.52 27.68 -2.18
C THR A 221 -7.05 26.24 -2.04
N GLY A 222 -7.76 25.30 -2.65
CA GLY A 222 -7.37 23.91 -2.81
C GLY A 222 -8.06 23.28 -4.00
N GLY A 223 -7.54 22.17 -4.48
CA GLY A 223 -8.11 21.45 -5.62
C GLY A 223 -7.62 20.03 -5.73
N ILE A 224 -8.47 19.18 -6.32
CA ILE A 224 -8.20 17.77 -6.55
C ILE A 224 -7.39 17.64 -7.84
N ALA A 225 -6.20 17.07 -7.72
CA ALA A 225 -5.29 16.80 -8.84
C ALA A 225 -5.08 15.29 -9.06
N ASN A 226 -5.85 14.43 -8.39
CA ASN A 226 -5.96 12.99 -8.62
C ASN A 226 -4.58 12.27 -8.64
N TRP A 227 -3.63 12.68 -7.81
CA TRP A 227 -2.24 12.19 -7.74
C TRP A 227 -1.39 12.54 -8.98
N GLU A 228 -1.94 13.33 -9.92
CA GLU A 228 -1.39 13.55 -11.24
C GLU A 228 -0.56 14.84 -11.31
N ARG A 229 0.70 14.73 -11.74
CA ARG A 229 1.62 15.86 -11.94
C ARG A 229 1.05 16.91 -12.90
N SER A 230 0.46 16.47 -14.02
CA SER A 230 -0.10 17.37 -15.04
C SER A 230 -1.32 18.15 -14.54
N GLN A 231 -2.20 17.51 -13.77
CA GLN A 231 -3.37 18.16 -13.19
C GLN A 231 -2.98 19.17 -12.11
N ALA A 232 -2.01 18.81 -11.25
CA ALA A 232 -1.45 19.70 -10.26
C ALA A 232 -0.80 20.94 -10.89
N ALA A 233 -0.03 20.76 -11.98
CA ALA A 233 0.56 21.86 -12.72
C ALA A 233 -0.50 22.79 -13.31
N ALA A 234 -1.59 22.26 -13.86
CA ALA A 234 -2.68 23.06 -14.41
C ALA A 234 -3.42 23.88 -13.35
N LEU A 235 -3.68 23.29 -12.17
CA LEU A 235 -4.27 24.00 -11.04
C LEU A 235 -3.33 25.11 -10.55
N MET A 236 -2.04 24.81 -10.41
CA MET A 236 -1.05 25.78 -9.94
C MET A 236 -0.88 26.94 -10.91
N ASP A 237 -0.92 26.71 -12.25
CA ASP A 237 -0.91 27.78 -13.25
C ASP A 237 -2.11 28.75 -13.10
N GLN A 238 -3.28 28.25 -12.74
CA GLN A 238 -4.46 29.08 -12.46
C GLN A 238 -4.28 29.88 -11.15
N TRP A 239 -3.77 29.23 -10.10
CA TRP A 239 -3.62 29.86 -8.80
C TRP A 239 -2.52 30.93 -8.78
N LEU A 240 -1.41 30.71 -9.48
CA LEU A 240 -0.35 31.74 -9.62
C LEU A 240 -0.86 33.00 -10.31
N LYS A 241 -1.83 32.89 -11.22
CA LYS A 241 -2.50 34.04 -11.85
C LYS A 241 -3.51 34.69 -10.93
N GLY A 242 -4.28 33.89 -10.18
CA GLY A 242 -5.36 34.37 -9.32
C GLY A 242 -4.88 35.00 -8.00
N TYR A 243 -3.78 34.48 -7.45
CA TYR A 243 -3.19 34.88 -6.16
C TYR A 243 -1.77 35.41 -6.35
N SER A 244 -1.59 36.30 -7.33
CA SER A 244 -0.29 36.80 -7.75
C SER A 244 0.59 37.28 -6.57
N GLY A 245 1.65 36.52 -6.25
CA GLY A 245 2.60 36.84 -5.18
C GLY A 245 2.16 36.49 -3.76
N GLU A 246 0.90 36.06 -3.55
CA GLU A 246 0.40 35.72 -2.22
C GLU A 246 0.74 34.27 -1.78
N ILE A 247 0.96 33.34 -2.73
CA ILE A 247 1.22 31.93 -2.40
C ILE A 247 2.62 31.78 -1.82
N GLU A 248 2.72 31.28 -0.61
CA GLU A 248 3.98 31.04 0.10
C GLU A 248 4.29 29.57 0.29
N LEU A 249 3.21 28.74 0.42
CA LEU A 249 3.30 27.31 0.67
C LEU A 249 2.34 26.53 -0.21
N VAL A 250 2.80 25.40 -0.74
CA VAL A 250 2.00 24.39 -1.44
C VAL A 250 2.09 23.09 -0.66
N LEU A 251 0.97 22.67 -0.09
CA LEU A 251 0.80 21.37 0.54
C LEU A 251 0.31 20.39 -0.52
N CYS A 252 1.04 19.28 -0.74
CA CYS A 252 0.68 18.27 -1.74
C CYS A 252 0.51 16.92 -1.06
N ASN A 253 -0.55 16.19 -1.40
CA ASN A 253 -0.77 14.86 -0.85
C ASN A 253 0.22 13.82 -1.38
N ASN A 254 0.94 14.08 -2.50
CA ASN A 254 2.03 13.25 -2.98
C ASN A 254 3.13 14.04 -3.71
N ASP A 255 4.23 13.38 -4.05
CA ASP A 255 5.37 13.98 -4.74
C ASP A 255 5.07 14.35 -6.19
N ASP A 256 4.28 13.56 -6.92
CA ASP A 256 3.96 13.88 -8.32
C ASP A 256 3.19 15.19 -8.45
N MET A 257 2.25 15.44 -7.56
CA MET A 257 1.56 16.73 -7.50
C MET A 257 2.49 17.85 -7.04
N ALA A 258 3.41 17.58 -6.11
CA ALA A 258 4.44 18.55 -5.73
C ALA A 258 5.36 18.92 -6.89
N LEU A 259 5.78 17.95 -7.68
CA LEU A 259 6.57 18.17 -8.90
C LEU A 259 5.77 18.96 -9.94
N GLY A 260 4.46 18.69 -10.08
CA GLY A 260 3.58 19.48 -10.94
C GLY A 260 3.49 20.95 -10.52
N ALA A 261 3.39 21.21 -9.21
CA ALA A 261 3.42 22.57 -8.69
C ALA A 261 4.79 23.26 -8.98
N ILE A 262 5.89 22.54 -8.79
CA ILE A 262 7.26 23.04 -9.11
C ILE A 262 7.38 23.36 -10.60
N ASP A 263 6.89 22.48 -11.49
CA ASP A 263 6.91 22.73 -12.94
C ASP A 263 6.19 24.03 -13.31
N SER A 264 5.04 24.28 -12.67
CA SER A 264 4.28 25.50 -12.87
C SER A 264 5.00 26.74 -12.33
N ILE A 265 5.58 26.65 -11.13
CA ILE A 265 6.36 27.72 -10.51
C ILE A 265 7.51 28.14 -11.43
N GLU A 266 8.30 27.19 -11.91
CA GLU A 266 9.44 27.43 -12.80
C GLU A 266 9.02 27.99 -14.16
N ARG A 267 7.95 27.45 -14.75
CA ARG A 267 7.41 27.90 -16.03
C ARG A 267 6.89 29.34 -16.00
N ASN A 268 6.42 29.79 -14.84
CA ASN A 268 5.99 31.15 -14.61
C ASN A 268 7.13 32.10 -14.18
N GLY A 269 8.40 31.65 -14.25
CA GLY A 269 9.57 32.45 -13.96
C GLY A 269 9.79 32.79 -12.48
N ILE A 270 9.14 32.07 -11.59
CA ILE A 270 9.28 32.23 -10.14
C ILE A 270 10.52 31.42 -9.70
N LEU A 271 11.36 32.02 -8.86
CA LEU A 271 12.59 31.39 -8.40
C LEU A 271 12.29 30.09 -7.64
N PRO A 272 12.97 28.98 -7.96
CA PRO A 272 12.84 27.73 -7.22
C PRO A 272 13.08 27.93 -5.73
N GLY A 273 12.24 27.29 -4.89
CA GLY A 273 12.33 27.39 -3.43
C GLY A 273 11.82 28.69 -2.82
N SER A 274 11.41 29.70 -3.62
CA SER A 274 10.75 30.90 -3.08
C SER A 274 9.35 30.60 -2.56
N ILE A 275 8.60 29.75 -3.24
CA ILE A 275 7.38 29.13 -2.71
C ILE A 275 7.78 27.77 -2.14
N LYS A 276 7.43 27.49 -0.90
CA LYS A 276 7.74 26.20 -0.27
C LYS A 276 6.76 25.14 -0.77
N VAL A 277 7.28 24.05 -1.30
CA VAL A 277 6.47 22.93 -1.78
C VAL A 277 6.85 21.69 -0.99
N VAL A 278 5.87 20.99 -0.42
CA VAL A 278 6.10 19.74 0.32
C VAL A 278 5.25 18.62 -0.27
N GLY A 279 5.84 17.43 -0.35
CA GLY A 279 5.23 16.22 -0.88
C GLY A 279 5.14 15.09 0.15
N ILE A 280 4.73 13.93 -0.32
CA ILE A 280 4.73 12.64 0.37
C ILE A 280 5.05 11.58 -0.70
N ASP A 281 5.72 10.51 -0.37
CA ASP A 281 6.11 9.28 -1.03
C ASP A 281 7.63 9.08 -1.06
N GLY A 282 8.43 10.15 -1.13
CA GLY A 282 9.88 10.04 -1.28
C GLY A 282 10.28 9.39 -2.61
N THR A 283 9.56 9.73 -3.69
CA THR A 283 9.84 9.19 -5.03
C THR A 283 11.26 9.55 -5.48
N PRO A 284 11.88 8.80 -6.41
CA PRO A 284 13.19 9.17 -6.95
C PRO A 284 13.24 10.60 -7.49
N ALA A 285 12.19 11.02 -8.21
CA ALA A 285 12.08 12.38 -8.74
C ALA A 285 11.84 13.42 -7.63
N GLY A 286 11.03 13.10 -6.60
CA GLY A 286 10.83 13.93 -5.41
C GLY A 286 12.13 14.14 -4.65
N LYS A 287 12.91 13.06 -4.41
CA LYS A 287 14.22 13.13 -3.76
C LYS A 287 15.26 13.91 -4.60
N GLU A 288 15.17 13.82 -5.92
CA GLU A 288 16.00 14.66 -6.79
C GLU A 288 15.64 16.15 -6.70
N ALA A 289 14.34 16.47 -6.74
CA ALA A 289 13.87 17.84 -6.56
C ALA A 289 14.24 18.40 -5.17
N LEU A 290 14.21 17.57 -4.13
CA LEU A 290 14.68 17.91 -2.78
C LEU A 290 16.16 18.28 -2.81
N ARG A 291 17.05 17.40 -3.33
CA ARG A 291 18.50 17.67 -3.44
C ARG A 291 18.81 18.94 -4.23
N ASN A 292 17.98 19.27 -5.20
CA ASN A 292 18.13 20.47 -6.04
C ASN A 292 17.52 21.74 -5.42
N GLY A 293 16.98 21.67 -4.19
CA GLY A 293 16.35 22.78 -3.47
C GLY A 293 15.02 23.25 -4.06
N LYS A 294 14.41 22.48 -4.97
CA LYS A 294 13.13 22.78 -5.58
C LYS A 294 11.95 22.31 -4.72
N LEU A 295 12.06 21.14 -4.12
CA LEU A 295 11.15 20.62 -3.11
C LEU A 295 11.69 20.96 -1.73
N PHE A 296 10.84 21.44 -0.82
CA PHE A 296 11.25 21.82 0.52
C PHE A 296 11.37 20.62 1.46
N GLY A 297 10.51 19.64 1.29
CA GLY A 297 10.49 18.40 2.06
C GLY A 297 9.54 17.39 1.46
N THR A 298 9.74 16.12 1.80
CA THR A 298 8.82 15.02 1.51
C THR A 298 8.85 14.01 2.63
N VAL A 299 7.84 13.15 2.69
CA VAL A 299 7.80 12.01 3.60
C VAL A 299 8.03 10.75 2.80
N GLU A 300 9.12 10.05 3.09
CA GLU A 300 9.45 8.81 2.42
C GLU A 300 8.71 7.62 3.04
N CYS A 301 8.15 6.78 2.17
CA CYS A 301 7.81 5.39 2.45
C CYS A 301 8.74 4.53 1.58
N ILE A 302 9.65 3.77 2.21
CA ILE A 302 10.66 2.97 1.49
C ILE A 302 9.94 1.88 0.70
N ARG A 303 9.97 1.99 -0.64
CA ARG A 303 9.22 1.10 -1.54
C ARG A 303 9.70 -0.35 -1.47
N GLU A 304 10.99 -0.52 -1.28
CA GLU A 304 11.63 -1.82 -1.12
C GLU A 304 11.10 -2.55 0.12
N ASP A 305 10.98 -1.84 1.25
CA ASP A 305 10.41 -2.38 2.49
C ASP A 305 8.91 -2.66 2.32
N TYR A 306 8.20 -1.78 1.61
CA TYR A 306 6.78 -1.93 1.33
C TYR A 306 6.50 -3.17 0.45
N ALA A 307 7.27 -3.33 -0.63
CA ALA A 307 7.18 -4.50 -1.50
C ALA A 307 7.54 -5.79 -0.75
N ARG A 308 8.56 -5.73 0.10
CA ARG A 308 8.98 -6.85 0.95
C ARG A 308 7.86 -7.28 1.88
N GLU A 309 7.21 -6.34 2.57
CA GLU A 309 6.09 -6.63 3.47
C GLU A 309 4.92 -7.32 2.74
N ILE A 310 4.57 -6.84 1.52
CA ILE A 310 3.53 -7.47 0.69
C ILE A 310 3.96 -8.90 0.30
N PHE A 311 5.22 -9.07 -0.11
CA PHE A 311 5.73 -10.35 -0.57
C PHE A 311 5.82 -11.37 0.56
N ASP A 312 6.40 -10.98 1.71
CA ASP A 312 6.60 -11.85 2.88
C ASP A 312 5.26 -12.29 3.47
N LEU A 313 4.28 -11.38 3.51
CA LEU A 313 2.91 -11.72 3.91
C LEU A 313 2.27 -12.72 2.94
N ALA A 314 2.39 -12.49 1.63
CA ALA A 314 1.87 -13.40 0.61
C ALA A 314 2.55 -14.77 0.68
N GLU A 315 3.87 -14.81 0.83
CA GLU A 315 4.66 -16.04 1.01
C GLU A 315 4.23 -16.80 2.28
N GLY A 316 4.15 -16.10 3.41
CA GLY A 316 3.74 -16.70 4.68
C GLY A 316 2.33 -17.31 4.62
N LEU A 317 1.39 -16.68 3.91
CA LEU A 317 0.06 -17.22 3.65
C LEU A 317 0.10 -18.48 2.78
N ILE A 318 0.93 -18.47 1.73
CA ILE A 318 1.08 -19.60 0.81
C ILE A 318 1.75 -20.79 1.48
N MET A 319 2.76 -20.54 2.32
CA MET A 319 3.53 -21.57 3.00
C MET A 319 2.91 -22.04 4.31
N GLY A 320 1.89 -21.31 4.81
CA GLY A 320 1.28 -21.60 6.12
C GLY A 320 2.21 -21.32 7.28
N THR A 321 3.14 -20.40 7.12
CA THR A 321 4.15 -20.00 8.13
C THR A 321 3.78 -18.73 8.87
N LEU A 322 2.67 -18.09 8.50
CA LEU A 322 2.20 -16.86 9.12
C LEU A 322 1.81 -17.12 10.59
N ASN A 323 2.61 -16.60 11.51
CA ASN A 323 2.39 -16.76 12.96
C ASN A 323 1.62 -15.60 13.58
N ASN A 324 1.47 -14.50 12.88
CA ASN A 324 0.76 -13.30 13.31
C ASN A 324 -0.53 -13.15 12.50
N HIS A 325 -1.66 -12.90 13.20
CA HIS A 325 -2.97 -12.72 12.60
C HIS A 325 -3.42 -11.25 12.63
N GLU A 326 -2.45 -10.31 12.70
CA GLU A 326 -2.77 -8.89 12.56
C GLU A 326 -3.33 -8.62 11.17
N LYS A 327 -4.36 -7.81 11.11
CA LYS A 327 -5.00 -7.44 9.85
C LYS A 327 -4.24 -6.36 9.08
N TYR A 328 -3.48 -5.52 9.81
CA TYR A 328 -2.81 -4.35 9.30
C TYR A 328 -1.29 -4.46 9.46
N TYR A 329 -0.58 -4.23 8.38
CA TYR A 329 0.87 -4.16 8.31
C TYR A 329 1.26 -2.75 7.84
N TRP A 330 1.91 -1.99 8.73
CA TRP A 330 2.24 -0.59 8.48
C TRP A 330 3.70 -0.42 8.12
N CYS A 331 3.94 0.11 6.90
CA CYS A 331 5.28 0.38 6.42
C CYS A 331 5.92 1.58 7.14
N PRO A 332 7.23 1.54 7.44
CA PRO A 332 7.95 2.64 8.06
C PRO A 332 7.93 3.90 7.19
N GLN A 333 7.86 5.06 7.83
CA GLN A 333 7.86 6.36 7.18
C GLN A 333 8.83 7.31 7.88
N SER A 334 9.49 8.17 7.11
CA SER A 334 10.41 9.19 7.62
C SER A 334 10.32 10.49 6.84
N ALA A 335 10.51 11.61 7.54
CA ALA A 335 10.59 12.93 6.92
C ALA A 335 11.97 13.12 6.27
N LEU A 336 11.98 13.65 5.05
CA LEU A 336 13.18 14.05 4.32
C LEU A 336 13.15 15.56 4.10
N VAL A 337 14.24 16.22 4.50
CA VAL A 337 14.50 17.65 4.30
C VAL A 337 15.93 17.84 3.81
N ASN A 338 16.26 18.99 3.20
CA ASN A 338 17.64 19.36 2.87
C ASN A 338 18.43 19.81 4.09
#